data_d69801086af9c69b8be67de1bcf90731
#
_entry.id   d69801086af9c69b8be67de1bcf90731
#
_cell.length_a   1.000
_cell.length_b   1.000
_cell.length_c   1.000
_cell.angle_alpha   90.00
_cell.angle_beta   90.00
_cell.angle_gamma   90.00
#
_symmetry.space_group_name_H-M   'P 1'
#
loop_
_entity.id
_entity.type
_entity.pdbx_description
1 polymer ?
#
loop_
_entity_poly.entity_id
_entity_poly.type
_entity_poly.pdbx_seq_one_letter_code
_entity_poly.pdbx_strand_id
1 'polypeptide(L)'
;MYDPEHKDYDDETISKAKMCKFRKQKYNTSALVNRQPNVVSRPNLRYEWNGNFLQWYISKERMKMLHDDNRLEYSPNTGIPRVKKYFHEMDGVPVKDVWSDIKQIQGVEKLDYATQKPVALLNRIVKMFSNEDSTVLDPCSGSGTLGRSAIVTGRNYILFDINDEGKKIFEESLTKIPVEELS
;
A
#
# COMPACT_ATOMS: atom_id res chain seq x y z
N MET A 1 -3.29 -2.48 -7.84
CA MET A 1 -4.21 -1.90 -6.84
C MET A 1 -3.35 -1.43 -5.68
N TYR A 2 -3.41 -0.17 -5.33
CA TYR A 2 -2.67 0.41 -4.21
C TYR A 2 -3.56 0.34 -2.98
N ASP A 3 -2.95 0.21 -1.80
CA ASP A 3 -3.66 0.31 -0.53
C ASP A 3 -4.19 1.74 -0.39
N PRO A 4 -5.50 1.97 -0.36
CA PRO A 4 -6.05 3.31 -0.13
C PRO A 4 -5.78 3.82 1.29
N GLU A 5 -5.42 2.95 2.21
CA GLU A 5 -4.76 3.32 3.46
C GLU A 5 -3.26 3.45 3.22
N HIS A 6 -2.83 4.22 2.23
CA HIS A 6 -1.42 4.50 2.11
C HIS A 6 -0.86 4.68 3.51
N LYS A 7 -0.29 3.60 4.07
CA LYS A 7 0.65 3.81 5.15
C LYS A 7 1.68 4.70 4.53
N ASP A 8 1.64 5.95 4.87
CA ASP A 8 2.75 6.84 4.68
C ASP A 8 3.97 6.00 5.02
N TYR A 9 4.94 6.01 4.13
CA TYR A 9 6.17 5.26 4.40
C TYR A 9 6.52 5.48 5.85
N ASP A 10 6.68 4.40 6.61
CA ASP A 10 6.94 4.50 8.04
C ASP A 10 8.10 5.50 8.30
N ASP A 11 8.05 6.16 9.43
CA ASP A 11 9.04 7.19 9.79
C ASP A 11 10.47 6.65 9.70
N GLU A 12 10.67 5.35 9.92
CA GLU A 12 11.96 4.68 9.78
C GLU A 12 12.42 4.65 8.33
N THR A 13 11.57 4.30 7.39
CA THR A 13 11.86 4.31 5.94
C THR A 13 12.13 5.74 5.46
N ILE A 14 11.33 6.71 5.90
CA ILE A 14 11.52 8.12 5.56
C ILE A 14 12.81 8.67 6.20
N SER A 15 13.14 8.27 7.44
CA SER A 15 14.35 8.73 8.12
C SER A 15 15.62 8.25 7.44
N LYS A 16 15.64 7.02 6.93
CA LYS A 16 16.75 6.42 6.20
C LYS A 16 16.90 6.90 4.76
N ALA A 17 15.90 7.60 4.23
CA ALA A 17 15.90 8.07 2.85
C ALA A 17 16.90 9.20 2.61
N LYS A 18 17.49 9.22 1.43
CA LYS A 18 18.45 10.25 1.03
C LYS A 18 17.77 11.59 0.79
N MET A 19 18.44 12.67 1.16
CA MET A 19 18.01 14.03 0.86
C MET A 19 18.59 14.50 -0.48
N CYS A 20 17.74 14.90 -1.40
CA CYS A 20 18.18 15.52 -2.65
C CYS A 20 18.67 16.95 -2.39
N LYS A 21 19.94 17.19 -2.64
CA LYS A 21 20.56 18.52 -2.45
C LYS A 21 19.93 19.61 -3.30
N PHE A 22 19.49 19.25 -4.52
CA PHE A 22 18.89 20.14 -5.49
C PHE A 22 17.42 20.49 -5.15
N ARG A 23 16.59 19.47 -4.91
CA ARG A 23 15.15 19.66 -4.65
C ARG A 23 14.81 19.80 -3.17
N LYS A 24 15.77 19.56 -2.26
CA LYS A 24 15.58 19.53 -0.80
C LYS A 24 14.44 18.59 -0.34
N GLN A 25 14.26 17.49 -1.05
CA GLN A 25 13.22 16.48 -0.81
C GLN A 25 13.83 15.12 -0.59
N LYS A 26 13.21 14.30 0.23
CA LYS A 26 13.63 12.92 0.47
C LYS A 26 13.25 12.01 -0.70
N TYR A 27 14.12 11.06 -1.02
CA TYR A 27 13.92 10.12 -2.12
C TYR A 27 14.52 8.75 -1.84
N ASN A 28 13.98 7.74 -2.50
CA ASN A 28 14.59 6.44 -2.69
C ASN A 28 15.12 6.30 -4.13
N THR A 29 15.96 5.29 -4.37
CA THR A 29 16.49 5.03 -5.72
C THR A 29 16.03 3.69 -6.25
N SER A 30 15.69 3.65 -7.55
CA SER A 30 15.40 2.41 -8.27
C SER A 30 16.45 2.14 -9.35
N ALA A 31 16.77 0.86 -9.56
CA ALA A 31 17.70 0.43 -10.60
C ALA A 31 17.13 0.71 -12.00
N LEU A 32 18.01 1.10 -12.93
CA LEU A 32 17.67 1.31 -14.34
C LEU A 32 18.29 0.25 -15.25
N VAL A 33 19.17 -0.62 -14.72
CA VAL A 33 19.83 -1.70 -15.46
C VAL A 33 19.06 -3.00 -15.31
N ASN A 34 18.76 -3.63 -16.43
CA ASN A 34 18.22 -4.98 -16.46
C ASN A 34 19.37 -6.02 -16.42
N ARG A 35 19.46 -6.77 -15.34
CA ARG A 35 20.48 -7.81 -15.10
C ARG A 35 19.94 -9.23 -15.21
N GLN A 36 18.71 -9.43 -15.65
CA GLN A 36 18.14 -10.77 -15.76
C GLN A 36 18.75 -11.52 -16.93
N PRO A 37 19.23 -12.77 -16.73
CA PRO A 37 19.93 -13.54 -17.78
C PRO A 37 19.04 -13.96 -18.95
N ASN A 38 17.72 -14.04 -18.76
CA ASN A 38 16.75 -14.56 -19.74
C ASN A 38 15.89 -13.48 -20.41
N VAL A 39 16.35 -12.26 -20.48
CA VAL A 39 15.56 -11.18 -21.07
C VAL A 39 15.61 -11.27 -22.58
N VAL A 40 14.43 -11.31 -23.20
CA VAL A 40 14.28 -11.07 -24.64
C VAL A 40 15.03 -9.78 -25.00
N SER A 41 15.99 -9.90 -25.92
CA SER A 41 16.79 -8.76 -26.37
C SER A 41 15.85 -7.65 -26.87
N ARG A 42 15.89 -6.51 -26.21
CA ARG A 42 15.20 -5.28 -26.64
C ARG A 42 16.27 -4.33 -27.16
N PRO A 43 16.59 -4.35 -28.47
CA PRO A 43 17.72 -3.58 -29.02
C PRO A 43 17.61 -2.08 -28.72
N ASN A 44 16.41 -1.53 -28.71
CA ASN A 44 16.17 -0.11 -28.42
C ASN A 44 16.46 0.28 -26.96
N LEU A 45 16.61 -0.68 -26.06
CA LEU A 45 16.96 -0.46 -24.66
C LEU A 45 18.42 -0.82 -24.33
N ARG A 46 19.22 -1.19 -25.36
CA ARG A 46 20.63 -1.50 -25.22
C ARG A 46 21.46 -0.39 -25.86
N TYR A 47 22.04 0.44 -25.02
CA TYR A 47 22.81 1.61 -25.46
C TYR A 47 23.87 2.00 -24.42
N GLU A 48 24.80 2.84 -24.85
CA GLU A 48 25.80 3.43 -23.96
C GLU A 48 25.25 4.65 -23.24
N TRP A 49 25.47 4.68 -21.91
CA TRP A 49 25.20 5.83 -21.04
C TRP A 49 26.27 5.96 -19.98
N ASN A 50 26.90 7.15 -19.91
CA ASN A 50 27.95 7.48 -18.95
C ASN A 50 29.09 6.42 -18.94
N GLY A 51 29.58 6.02 -20.10
CA GLY A 51 30.65 5.02 -20.27
C GLY A 51 30.21 3.56 -20.04
N ASN A 52 28.94 3.29 -19.83
CA ASN A 52 28.41 1.95 -19.58
C ASN A 52 27.51 1.50 -20.75
N PHE A 53 27.94 0.50 -21.51
CA PHE A 53 27.10 -0.15 -22.55
C PHE A 53 26.31 -1.30 -21.93
N LEU A 54 25.06 -1.04 -21.57
CA LEU A 54 24.20 -1.97 -20.82
C LEU A 54 22.80 -2.05 -21.42
N GLN A 55 22.03 -3.04 -20.97
CA GLN A 55 20.60 -3.11 -21.24
C GLN A 55 19.85 -2.38 -20.12
N TRP A 56 19.08 -1.38 -20.51
CA TRP A 56 18.36 -0.51 -19.59
C TRP A 56 16.87 -0.86 -19.54
N TYR A 57 16.17 -0.41 -18.50
CA TYR A 57 14.70 -0.53 -18.42
C TYR A 57 13.96 0.57 -19.16
N ILE A 58 14.64 1.65 -19.54
CA ILE A 58 14.06 2.82 -20.19
C ILE A 58 14.82 3.18 -21.46
N SER A 59 14.19 3.92 -22.37
CA SER A 59 14.82 4.40 -23.60
C SER A 59 15.90 5.46 -23.33
N LYS A 60 16.76 5.70 -24.31
CA LYS A 60 17.82 6.70 -24.21
C LYS A 60 17.29 8.11 -24.07
N GLU A 61 16.18 8.42 -24.72
CA GLU A 61 15.48 9.71 -24.62
C GLU A 61 14.96 9.91 -23.20
N ARG A 62 14.32 8.90 -22.62
CA ARG A 62 13.84 8.95 -21.23
C ARG A 62 14.97 9.07 -20.23
N MET A 63 16.10 8.39 -20.49
CA MET A 63 17.31 8.53 -19.66
C MET A 63 17.82 9.97 -19.68
N LYS A 64 17.85 10.58 -20.87
CA LYS A 64 18.28 11.98 -21.04
C LYS A 64 17.35 12.93 -20.29
N MET A 65 16.04 12.77 -20.42
CA MET A 65 15.07 13.59 -19.67
C MET A 65 15.29 13.53 -18.15
N LEU A 66 15.53 12.33 -17.62
CA LEU A 66 15.80 12.13 -16.19
C LEU A 66 17.14 12.75 -15.77
N HIS A 67 18.13 12.73 -16.65
CA HIS A 67 19.42 13.39 -16.42
C HIS A 67 19.27 14.91 -16.36
N ASP A 68 18.65 15.49 -17.36
CA ASP A 68 18.43 16.93 -17.48
C ASP A 68 17.60 17.49 -16.31
N ASP A 69 16.64 16.68 -15.79
CA ASP A 69 15.83 17.00 -14.60
C ASP A 69 16.51 16.68 -13.25
N ASN A 70 17.81 16.33 -13.25
CA ASN A 70 18.56 15.95 -12.06
C ASN A 70 17.94 14.77 -11.26
N ARG A 71 17.22 13.88 -11.94
CA ARG A 71 16.58 12.70 -11.34
C ARG A 71 17.44 11.45 -11.32
N LEU A 72 18.68 11.54 -11.80
CA LEU A 72 19.63 10.43 -11.72
C LEU A 72 20.59 10.61 -10.57
N GLU A 73 20.87 9.52 -9.87
CA GLU A 73 21.94 9.37 -8.91
C GLU A 73 22.96 8.39 -9.47
N TYR A 74 24.19 8.81 -9.67
CA TYR A 74 25.26 7.98 -10.23
C TYR A 74 26.03 7.27 -9.12
N SER A 75 26.28 5.98 -9.33
CA SER A 75 27.19 5.22 -8.45
C SER A 75 28.60 5.78 -8.54
N PRO A 76 29.26 6.11 -7.42
CA PRO A 76 30.61 6.63 -7.43
C PRO A 76 31.63 5.69 -8.08
N ASN A 77 31.45 4.38 -7.91
CA ASN A 77 32.41 3.37 -8.34
C ASN A 77 32.20 2.92 -9.79
N THR A 78 30.97 2.92 -10.29
CA THR A 78 30.63 2.33 -11.58
C THR A 78 30.05 3.33 -12.59
N GLY A 79 29.69 4.53 -12.16
CA GLY A 79 29.01 5.51 -12.99
C GLY A 79 27.59 5.10 -13.43
N ILE A 80 27.09 3.95 -12.96
CA ILE A 80 25.76 3.45 -13.33
C ILE A 80 24.69 4.29 -12.62
N PRO A 81 23.72 4.86 -13.37
CA PRO A 81 22.66 5.68 -12.80
C PRO A 81 21.55 4.83 -12.15
N ARG A 82 20.96 5.41 -11.12
CA ARG A 82 19.72 4.98 -10.49
C ARG A 82 18.73 6.15 -10.54
N VAL A 83 17.45 5.89 -10.78
CA VAL A 83 16.44 6.95 -10.78
C VAL A 83 16.04 7.30 -9.34
N LYS A 84 15.99 8.59 -9.03
CA LYS A 84 15.45 9.14 -7.78
C LYS A 84 13.93 9.09 -7.84
N LYS A 85 13.29 8.46 -6.87
CA LYS A 85 11.85 8.45 -6.66
C LYS A 85 11.55 9.23 -5.40
N TYR A 86 10.88 10.36 -5.54
CA TYR A 86 10.51 11.21 -4.41
C TYR A 86 9.23 10.68 -3.76
N PHE A 87 9.18 10.68 -2.41
CA PHE A 87 8.06 10.09 -1.68
C PHE A 87 6.71 10.71 -2.02
N HIS A 88 6.66 12.04 -2.20
CA HIS A 88 5.42 12.75 -2.56
C HIS A 88 4.90 12.46 -3.99
N GLU A 89 5.70 11.80 -4.83
CA GLU A 89 5.31 11.39 -6.19
C GLU A 89 4.93 9.90 -6.26
N MET A 90 4.99 9.20 -5.14
CA MET A 90 4.70 7.78 -5.10
C MET A 90 3.30 7.55 -4.50
N ASP A 91 2.55 6.66 -5.11
CA ASP A 91 1.19 6.32 -4.68
C ASP A 91 1.15 5.47 -3.39
N GLY A 92 2.21 5.46 -2.60
CA GLY A 92 2.33 4.66 -1.38
C GLY A 92 2.94 3.28 -1.60
N VAL A 93 2.75 2.41 -0.62
CA VAL A 93 3.28 1.03 -0.66
C VAL A 93 2.25 0.10 -1.29
N PRO A 94 2.61 -0.70 -2.31
CA PRO A 94 1.68 -1.69 -2.87
C PRO A 94 1.20 -2.66 -1.81
N VAL A 95 -0.08 -3.01 -1.86
CA VAL A 95 -0.64 -4.04 -0.99
C VAL A 95 0.07 -5.36 -1.25
N LYS A 96 0.54 -5.98 -0.19
CA LYS A 96 1.16 -7.31 -0.24
C LYS A 96 0.09 -8.40 -0.20
N ASP A 97 0.47 -9.59 -0.62
CA ASP A 97 -0.35 -10.81 -0.52
C ASP A 97 -0.39 -11.39 0.91
N VAL A 98 0.61 -11.04 1.74
CA VAL A 98 0.67 -11.42 3.17
C VAL A 98 0.59 -10.18 4.05
N TRP A 99 -0.41 -10.14 4.93
CA TRP A 99 -0.70 -9.02 5.84
C TRP A 99 -0.30 -9.37 7.29
N SER A 100 0.98 -9.31 7.58
CA SER A 100 1.54 -9.60 8.90
C SER A 100 1.40 -8.46 9.91
N ASP A 101 0.95 -7.29 9.47
CA ASP A 101 0.76 -6.10 10.29
C ASP A 101 -0.62 -6.05 10.98
N ILE A 102 -1.58 -6.88 10.52
CA ILE A 102 -2.88 -7.01 11.17
C ILE A 102 -2.74 -7.95 12.37
N LYS A 103 -2.96 -7.40 13.55
CA LYS A 103 -2.85 -8.13 14.81
C LYS A 103 -4.13 -8.92 15.11
N GLN A 104 -4.00 -9.91 15.97
CA GLN A 104 -5.17 -10.58 16.57
C GLN A 104 -5.97 -9.61 17.43
N ILE A 105 -7.28 -9.87 17.52
CA ILE A 105 -8.21 -9.07 18.33
C ILE A 105 -7.78 -9.09 19.79
N GLN A 106 -7.74 -7.89 20.39
CA GLN A 106 -7.40 -7.69 21.80
C GLN A 106 -8.22 -6.52 22.41
N GLY A 107 -8.30 -6.49 23.74
CA GLY A 107 -8.88 -5.36 24.46
C GLY A 107 -10.37 -5.15 24.16
N VAL A 108 -10.74 -3.89 23.99
CA VAL A 108 -12.14 -3.44 23.81
C VAL A 108 -12.80 -3.92 22.53
N GLU A 109 -12.00 -4.23 21.51
CA GLU A 109 -12.50 -4.75 20.23
C GLU A 109 -13.06 -6.18 20.36
N LYS A 110 -12.59 -6.94 21.38
CA LYS A 110 -12.97 -8.32 21.58
C LYS A 110 -14.42 -8.44 22.07
N LEU A 111 -15.23 -9.10 21.26
CA LEU A 111 -16.62 -9.46 21.60
C LEU A 111 -16.69 -10.94 22.02
N ASP A 112 -17.76 -11.33 22.67
CA ASP A 112 -18.01 -12.74 23.00
C ASP A 112 -18.57 -13.50 21.80
N TYR A 113 -17.70 -13.64 20.76
CA TYR A 113 -18.01 -14.37 19.53
C TYR A 113 -16.75 -15.11 19.03
N ALA A 114 -16.84 -16.43 19.01
CA ALA A 114 -15.66 -17.31 18.82
C ALA A 114 -14.90 -17.09 17.49
N THR A 115 -15.59 -16.70 16.42
CA THR A 115 -15.03 -16.54 15.07
C THR A 115 -14.91 -15.09 14.62
N GLN A 116 -14.94 -14.14 15.57
CA GLN A 116 -14.78 -12.72 15.27
C GLN A 116 -13.49 -12.44 14.48
N LYS A 117 -13.57 -11.54 13.50
CA LYS A 117 -12.43 -11.06 12.72
C LYS A 117 -12.00 -9.66 13.19
N PRO A 118 -10.71 -9.30 13.06
CA PRO A 118 -10.26 -7.94 13.36
C PRO A 118 -10.93 -6.89 12.45
N VAL A 119 -11.37 -5.76 13.01
CA VAL A 119 -11.92 -4.66 12.22
C VAL A 119 -10.89 -4.12 11.24
N ALA A 120 -9.62 -4.03 11.63
CA ALA A 120 -8.52 -3.61 10.75
C ALA A 120 -8.40 -4.46 9.47
N LEU A 121 -8.72 -5.77 9.54
CA LEU A 121 -8.76 -6.63 8.36
C LEU A 121 -9.88 -6.22 7.40
N LEU A 122 -11.08 -6.01 7.96
CA LEU A 122 -12.25 -5.66 7.15
C LEU A 122 -12.16 -4.23 6.63
N ASN A 123 -11.59 -3.28 7.40
CA ASN A 123 -11.31 -1.92 6.93
C ASN A 123 -10.45 -1.94 5.66
N ARG A 124 -9.37 -2.72 5.67
CA ARG A 124 -8.51 -2.86 4.49
C ARG A 124 -9.26 -3.45 3.29
N ILE A 125 -10.01 -4.54 3.50
CA ILE A 125 -10.78 -5.18 2.42
C ILE A 125 -11.84 -4.20 1.87
N VAL A 126 -12.62 -3.57 2.73
CA VAL A 126 -13.68 -2.65 2.32
C VAL A 126 -13.14 -1.47 1.53
N LYS A 127 -12.05 -0.83 2.02
CA LYS A 127 -11.41 0.28 1.32
C LYS A 127 -10.79 -0.12 -0.02
N MET A 128 -10.27 -1.35 -0.14
CA MET A 128 -9.67 -1.84 -1.39
C MET A 128 -10.70 -2.14 -2.48
N PHE A 129 -11.89 -2.61 -2.10
CA PHE A 129 -12.86 -3.16 -3.04
C PHE A 129 -14.16 -2.39 -3.15
N SER A 130 -14.31 -1.28 -2.43
CA SER A 130 -15.49 -0.41 -2.52
C SER A 130 -15.11 1.07 -2.41
N ASN A 131 -15.97 1.94 -2.98
CA ASN A 131 -15.86 3.39 -2.79
C ASN A 131 -16.69 3.81 -1.56
N GLU A 132 -16.46 5.03 -1.06
CA GLU A 132 -17.35 5.66 -0.07
C GLU A 132 -18.80 5.68 -0.61
N ASP A 133 -19.76 5.62 0.28
CA ASP A 133 -21.19 5.51 0.00
C ASP A 133 -21.65 4.22 -0.71
N SER A 134 -20.74 3.33 -1.11
CA SER A 134 -21.09 2.03 -1.67
C SER A 134 -21.75 1.14 -0.62
N THR A 135 -22.55 0.15 -1.07
CA THR A 135 -23.12 -0.87 -0.19
C THR A 135 -22.27 -2.14 -0.23
N VAL A 136 -21.81 -2.60 0.92
CA VAL A 136 -21.10 -3.88 1.08
C VAL A 136 -22.03 -4.92 1.67
N LEU A 137 -21.91 -6.16 1.20
CA LEU A 137 -22.75 -7.28 1.60
C LEU A 137 -21.92 -8.38 2.26
N ASP A 138 -22.38 -8.87 3.41
CA ASP A 138 -21.86 -10.08 4.05
C ASP A 138 -22.98 -11.08 4.33
N PRO A 139 -23.02 -12.20 3.60
CA PRO A 139 -24.06 -13.23 3.78
C PRO A 139 -23.82 -14.15 4.97
N CYS A 140 -22.67 -14.02 5.67
CA CYS A 140 -22.27 -14.83 6.82
C CYS A 140 -21.61 -13.97 7.89
N SER A 141 -22.30 -12.90 8.31
CA SER A 141 -21.73 -11.77 9.02
C SER A 141 -21.23 -12.06 10.44
N GLY A 142 -21.67 -13.16 11.06
CA GLY A 142 -21.28 -13.52 12.42
C GLY A 142 -21.46 -12.38 13.40
N SER A 143 -20.37 -11.94 14.03
CA SER A 143 -20.37 -10.80 14.96
C SER A 143 -20.53 -9.41 14.30
N GLY A 144 -20.78 -9.35 12.99
CA GLY A 144 -21.00 -8.10 12.25
C GLY A 144 -19.75 -7.24 12.07
N THR A 145 -18.54 -7.81 12.03
CA THR A 145 -17.30 -7.06 11.84
C THR A 145 -17.30 -6.23 10.55
N LEU A 146 -17.89 -6.78 9.44
CA LEU A 146 -18.03 -6.00 8.21
C LEU A 146 -18.92 -4.77 8.40
N GLY A 147 -20.01 -4.88 9.14
CA GLY A 147 -20.89 -3.73 9.43
C GLY A 147 -20.17 -2.63 10.19
N ARG A 148 -19.38 -2.98 11.20
CA ARG A 148 -18.56 -2.01 11.94
C ARG A 148 -17.53 -1.35 11.02
N SER A 149 -16.86 -2.15 10.19
CA SER A 149 -15.92 -1.63 9.20
C SER A 149 -16.60 -0.68 8.19
N ALA A 150 -17.78 -1.02 7.71
CA ALA A 150 -18.54 -0.18 6.79
C ALA A 150 -18.88 1.18 7.43
N ILE A 151 -19.33 1.19 8.69
CA ILE A 151 -19.60 2.43 9.43
C ILE A 151 -18.36 3.32 9.52
N VAL A 152 -17.23 2.74 9.98
CA VAL A 152 -15.96 3.47 10.15
C VAL A 152 -15.44 4.03 8.82
N THR A 153 -15.67 3.32 7.72
CA THR A 153 -15.14 3.68 6.40
C THR A 153 -16.13 4.43 5.51
N GLY A 154 -17.31 4.81 6.02
CA GLY A 154 -18.32 5.56 5.27
C GLY A 154 -19.01 4.75 4.17
N ARG A 155 -19.28 3.46 4.42
CA ARG A 155 -20.02 2.58 3.50
C ARG A 155 -21.36 2.19 4.11
N ASN A 156 -22.32 1.89 3.25
CA ASN A 156 -23.55 1.21 3.63
C ASN A 156 -23.30 -0.29 3.73
N TYR A 157 -24.10 -1.01 4.53
CA TYR A 157 -23.93 -2.45 4.69
C TYR A 157 -25.26 -3.20 4.68
N ILE A 158 -25.18 -4.46 4.25
CA ILE A 158 -26.25 -5.46 4.37
C ILE A 158 -25.61 -6.70 4.98
N LEU A 159 -26.09 -7.12 6.15
CA LEU A 159 -25.56 -8.27 6.89
C LEU A 159 -26.63 -9.35 6.99
N PHE A 160 -26.24 -10.58 6.68
CA PHE A 160 -27.06 -11.77 6.93
C PHE A 160 -26.27 -12.77 7.78
N ASP A 161 -26.98 -13.45 8.66
CA ASP A 161 -26.47 -14.64 9.37
C ASP A 161 -27.64 -15.53 9.72
N ILE A 162 -27.39 -16.84 9.83
CA ILE A 162 -28.38 -17.81 10.29
C ILE A 162 -28.53 -17.81 11.82
N ASN A 163 -27.56 -17.19 12.54
CA ASN A 163 -27.51 -17.13 13.98
C ASN A 163 -27.90 -15.75 14.46
N ASP A 164 -29.05 -15.63 15.13
CA ASP A 164 -29.56 -14.39 15.70
C ASP A 164 -28.63 -13.80 16.81
N GLU A 165 -27.76 -14.61 17.42
CA GLU A 165 -26.80 -14.17 18.41
C GLU A 165 -25.81 -13.17 17.82
N GLY A 166 -25.36 -13.40 16.58
CA GLY A 166 -24.46 -12.48 15.87
C GLY A 166 -25.07 -11.08 15.70
N LYS A 167 -26.36 -11.02 15.38
CA LYS A 167 -27.10 -9.76 15.27
C LYS A 167 -27.12 -9.00 16.60
N LYS A 168 -27.45 -9.68 17.71
CA LYS A 168 -27.47 -9.05 19.05
C LYS A 168 -26.11 -8.50 19.42
N ILE A 169 -25.05 -9.30 19.22
CA ILE A 169 -23.67 -8.88 19.52
C ILE A 169 -23.28 -7.68 18.66
N PHE A 170 -23.65 -7.66 17.39
CA PHE A 170 -23.39 -6.51 16.52
C PHE A 170 -24.09 -5.25 17.04
N GLU A 171 -25.39 -5.30 17.30
CA GLU A 171 -26.19 -4.18 17.80
C GLU A 171 -25.64 -3.64 19.14
N GLU A 172 -25.30 -4.53 20.08
CA GLU A 172 -24.67 -4.16 21.34
C GLU A 172 -23.26 -3.52 21.15
N SER A 173 -22.50 -4.01 20.18
CA SER A 173 -21.17 -3.48 19.91
C SER A 173 -21.19 -2.02 19.44
N LEU A 174 -22.22 -1.64 18.69
CA LEU A 174 -22.39 -0.25 18.23
C LEU A 174 -22.63 0.74 19.37
N THR A 175 -23.15 0.28 20.52
CA THR A 175 -23.38 1.13 21.68
C THR A 175 -22.20 1.17 22.65
N LYS A 176 -21.37 0.12 22.65
CA LYS A 176 -20.26 -0.05 23.61
C LYS A 176 -18.91 0.42 23.10
N ILE A 177 -18.70 0.41 21.80
CA ILE A 177 -17.41 0.74 21.19
C ILE A 177 -17.58 2.01 20.35
N PRO A 178 -17.00 3.14 20.76
CA PRO A 178 -16.99 4.36 19.97
C PRO A 178 -16.36 4.11 18.59
N VAL A 179 -16.94 4.72 17.55
CA VAL A 179 -16.47 4.56 16.16
C VAL A 179 -15.02 5.00 16.02
N GLU A 180 -14.58 5.98 16.81
CA GLU A 180 -13.22 6.50 16.85
C GLU A 180 -12.19 5.45 17.32
N GLU A 181 -12.62 4.46 18.13
CA GLU A 181 -11.73 3.38 18.61
C GLU A 181 -11.60 2.23 17.62
N LEU A 182 -12.36 2.24 16.52
CA LEU A 182 -12.35 1.21 15.48
C LEU A 182 -11.50 1.59 14.25
N SER A 183 -10.96 2.82 14.23
CA SER A 183 -10.16 3.37 13.12
C SER A 183 -8.68 2.98 13.18
#